data_546f7ec0888e0b5243149a6f3cd0a52c
#
_entry.id   546f7ec0888e0b5243149a6f3cd0a52c
#
_cell.length_a   1.000
_cell.length_b   1.000
_cell.length_c   1.000
_cell.angle_alpha   90.00
_cell.angle_beta   90.00
_cell.angle_gamma   90.00
#
_symmetry.space_group_name_H-M   'P 1'
#
loop_
_entity.id
_entity.type
_entity.pdbx_description
1 polymer ?
#
loop_
_entity_poly.entity_id
_entity_poly.type
_entity_poly.pdbx_seq_one_letter_code
_entity_poly.pdbx_strand_id
1 'polypeptide(L)'
;MLSILSRSVGIAALSVVVLGLAACGESSEEKATKQACAATSEIKAQVSKLETLPISSSFVTEVKTSAEAIDKSVGEVKSAAPKLPAANKEEFDVATRTFQLELASLIATTVKSSTSSEAALKSAEPEIKASLSKLEASYKKAYEGLGCS
;
A
#
# COMPACT_ATOMS: atom_id res chain seq x y z
N MET A 1 -63.86 -34.54 -31.98
CA MET A 1 -63.17 -34.00 -33.18
C MET A 1 -61.78 -33.65 -32.82
N LEU A 2 -60.86 -34.41 -33.32
CA LEU A 2 -59.54 -34.04 -33.92
C LEU A 2 -58.56 -33.31 -32.99
N SER A 3 -57.39 -33.60 -32.84
CA SER A 3 -56.38 -34.53 -33.43
C SER A 3 -55.07 -34.17 -32.72
N ILE A 4 -54.37 -35.10 -32.21
CA ILE A 4 -53.07 -35.60 -32.60
C ILE A 4 -52.05 -34.49 -32.92
N LEU A 5 -50.96 -34.45 -32.18
CA LEU A 5 -49.67 -34.79 -32.75
C LEU A 5 -48.55 -34.77 -31.68
N SER A 6 -48.16 -35.98 -31.41
CA SER A 6 -46.86 -36.34 -30.87
C SER A 6 -45.72 -35.66 -31.66
N ARG A 7 -44.76 -35.07 -30.99
CA ARG A 7 -43.42 -34.90 -31.54
C ARG A 7 -42.40 -35.09 -30.45
N SER A 8 -41.84 -36.26 -30.48
CA SER A 8 -40.55 -36.59 -29.90
C SER A 8 -39.50 -35.66 -30.45
N VAL A 9 -38.80 -34.99 -29.57
CA VAL A 9 -37.55 -34.29 -29.96
C VAL A 9 -36.46 -34.76 -29.01
N GLY A 10 -35.42 -35.26 -29.63
CA GLY A 10 -34.32 -35.99 -29.09
C GLY A 10 -33.56 -35.30 -28.00
N ILE A 11 -33.11 -36.13 -27.09
CA ILE A 11 -32.10 -35.82 -26.08
C ILE A 11 -30.78 -35.70 -26.85
N ALA A 12 -30.40 -34.46 -27.13
CA ALA A 12 -29.02 -34.15 -27.48
C ALA A 12 -28.21 -34.15 -26.18
N ALA A 13 -27.48 -35.23 -25.98
CA ALA A 13 -26.46 -35.31 -24.96
C ALA A 13 -25.36 -34.25 -25.28
N LEU A 14 -25.46 -33.09 -24.69
CA LEU A 14 -24.37 -32.14 -24.64
C LEU A 14 -23.32 -32.70 -23.68
N SER A 15 -22.33 -33.38 -24.25
CA SER A 15 -21.08 -33.71 -23.59
C SER A 15 -20.40 -32.38 -23.24
N VAL A 16 -20.61 -31.90 -22.02
CA VAL A 16 -19.81 -30.83 -21.43
C VAL A 16 -18.42 -31.40 -21.25
N VAL A 17 -17.56 -31.16 -22.23
CA VAL A 17 -16.13 -31.26 -22.07
C VAL A 17 -15.75 -30.18 -21.03
N VAL A 18 -15.67 -30.59 -19.78
CA VAL A 18 -15.00 -29.84 -18.73
C VAL A 18 -13.54 -29.83 -19.15
N LEU A 19 -13.18 -28.86 -20.00
CA LEU A 19 -11.81 -28.39 -20.11
C LEU A 19 -11.44 -27.94 -18.70
N GLY A 20 -10.76 -28.84 -17.99
CA GLY A 20 -10.03 -28.47 -16.78
C GLY A 20 -9.09 -27.34 -17.16
N LEU A 21 -9.55 -26.10 -16.99
CA LEU A 21 -8.68 -24.99 -16.75
C LEU A 21 -7.91 -25.41 -15.50
N ALA A 22 -6.70 -25.97 -15.72
CA ALA A 22 -5.67 -25.91 -14.73
C ALA A 22 -5.56 -24.41 -14.40
N ALA A 23 -6.35 -23.96 -13.45
CA ALA A 23 -6.10 -22.75 -12.74
C ALA A 23 -4.71 -22.99 -12.14
N CYS A 24 -3.67 -22.49 -12.80
CA CYS A 24 -2.39 -22.20 -12.19
C CYS A 24 -2.77 -21.22 -11.07
N GLY A 25 -3.17 -21.78 -9.93
CA GLY A 25 -3.52 -21.00 -8.77
C GLY A 25 -2.26 -20.28 -8.36
N GLU A 26 -2.30 -18.97 -8.47
CA GLU A 26 -1.28 -18.08 -7.97
C GLU A 26 -0.90 -18.53 -6.55
N SER A 27 0.37 -18.80 -6.32
CA SER A 27 0.82 -19.31 -5.02
C SER A 27 0.51 -18.29 -3.92
N SER A 28 0.39 -18.72 -2.69
CA SER A 28 0.18 -17.80 -1.55
C SER A 28 1.32 -16.78 -1.43
N GLU A 29 2.51 -17.15 -1.86
CA GLU A 29 3.71 -16.32 -1.91
C GLU A 29 3.62 -15.24 -3.01
N GLU A 30 3.18 -15.62 -4.23
CA GLU A 30 2.96 -14.65 -5.32
C GLU A 30 1.88 -13.62 -4.96
N LYS A 31 0.78 -14.04 -4.35
CA LYS A 31 -0.26 -13.13 -3.88
C LYS A 31 0.27 -12.17 -2.81
N ALA A 32 1.04 -12.69 -1.85
CA ALA A 32 1.65 -11.88 -0.82
C ALA A 32 2.64 -10.87 -1.39
N THR A 33 3.48 -11.28 -2.35
CA THR A 33 4.43 -10.41 -3.04
C THR A 33 3.70 -9.29 -3.79
N LYS A 34 2.67 -9.61 -4.58
CA LYS A 34 1.88 -8.60 -5.29
C LYS A 34 1.21 -7.62 -4.31
N GLN A 35 0.64 -8.12 -3.23
CA GLN A 35 0.02 -7.28 -2.20
C GLN A 35 1.04 -6.35 -1.54
N ALA A 36 2.20 -6.89 -1.13
CA ALA A 36 3.28 -6.09 -0.54
C ALA A 36 3.78 -5.02 -1.52
N CYS A 37 3.99 -5.38 -2.78
CA CYS A 37 4.46 -4.44 -3.79
C CYS A 37 3.44 -3.34 -4.11
N ALA A 38 2.16 -3.65 -4.19
CA ALA A 38 1.12 -2.65 -4.36
C ALA A 38 1.09 -1.66 -3.19
N ALA A 39 1.10 -2.18 -1.95
CA ALA A 39 1.12 -1.35 -0.75
C ALA A 39 2.40 -0.51 -0.65
N THR A 40 3.55 -1.05 -1.01
CA THR A 40 4.82 -0.33 -1.05
C THR A 40 4.81 0.80 -2.07
N SER A 41 4.22 0.59 -3.24
CA SER A 41 4.04 1.64 -4.27
C SER A 41 3.15 2.77 -3.76
N GLU A 42 2.10 2.47 -3.02
CA GLU A 42 1.23 3.47 -2.40
C GLU A 42 1.99 4.29 -1.35
N ILE A 43 2.76 3.64 -0.46
CA ILE A 43 3.60 4.34 0.51
C ILE A 43 4.56 5.31 -0.20
N LYS A 44 5.23 4.84 -1.27
CA LYS A 44 6.13 5.67 -2.07
C LYS A 44 5.43 6.89 -2.65
N ALA A 45 4.24 6.69 -3.22
CA ALA A 45 3.46 7.77 -3.81
C ALA A 45 3.09 8.83 -2.77
N GLN A 46 2.69 8.43 -1.56
CA GLN A 46 2.34 9.35 -0.48
C GLN A 46 3.57 10.11 0.04
N VAL A 47 4.72 9.44 0.22
CA VAL A 47 5.97 10.09 0.63
C VAL A 47 6.41 11.11 -0.42
N SER A 48 6.47 10.73 -1.70
CA SER A 48 6.84 11.63 -2.80
C SER A 48 5.88 12.81 -2.95
N LYS A 49 4.58 12.59 -2.74
CA LYS A 49 3.58 13.67 -2.70
C LYS A 49 3.92 14.69 -1.64
N LEU A 50 4.21 14.25 -0.42
CA LEU A 50 4.55 15.15 0.69
C LEU A 50 5.84 15.95 0.43
N GLU A 51 6.82 15.37 -0.26
CA GLU A 51 8.08 16.06 -0.61
C GLU A 51 7.89 17.19 -1.61
N THR A 52 6.91 17.06 -2.50
CA THR A 52 6.67 18.05 -3.57
C THR A 52 5.69 19.15 -3.20
N LEU A 53 4.96 19.00 -2.10
CA LEU A 53 3.97 19.97 -1.66
C LEU A 53 4.62 21.21 -1.00
N PRO A 54 4.10 22.42 -1.27
CA PRO A 54 4.51 23.61 -0.55
C PRO A 54 4.06 23.51 0.92
N ILE A 55 4.94 23.92 1.84
CA ILE A 55 4.63 23.93 3.27
C ILE A 55 3.74 25.13 3.58
N SER A 56 2.46 24.86 3.78
CA SER A 56 1.38 25.82 4.01
C SER A 56 0.34 25.22 4.98
N SER A 57 -0.69 25.95 5.30
CA SER A 57 -1.79 25.43 6.13
C SER A 57 -2.46 24.18 5.53
N SER A 58 -2.54 24.08 4.20
CA SER A 58 -3.05 22.88 3.52
C SER A 58 -2.09 21.69 3.64
N PHE A 59 -0.80 21.90 3.74
CA PHE A 59 0.20 20.85 3.95
C PHE A 59 -0.09 20.02 5.22
N VAL A 60 -0.56 20.67 6.28
CA VAL A 60 -0.91 19.98 7.53
C VAL A 60 -2.02 18.94 7.31
N THR A 61 -3.02 19.31 6.52
CA THR A 61 -4.12 18.39 6.15
C THR A 61 -3.59 17.25 5.29
N GLU A 62 -2.74 17.56 4.32
CA GLU A 62 -2.13 16.57 3.44
C GLU A 62 -1.24 15.59 4.21
N VAL A 63 -0.45 16.07 5.18
CA VAL A 63 0.36 15.19 6.05
C VAL A 63 -0.54 14.20 6.80
N LYS A 64 -1.66 14.65 7.36
CA LYS A 64 -2.61 13.75 8.06
C LYS A 64 -3.20 12.72 7.12
N THR A 65 -3.73 13.15 5.98
CA THR A 65 -4.34 12.26 4.99
C THR A 65 -3.34 11.24 4.43
N SER A 66 -2.13 11.70 4.10
CA SER A 66 -1.06 10.82 3.61
C SER A 66 -0.60 9.84 4.71
N ALA A 67 -0.54 10.28 5.96
CA ALA A 67 -0.18 9.41 7.08
C ALA A 67 -1.19 8.27 7.29
N GLU A 68 -2.50 8.55 7.19
CA GLU A 68 -3.55 7.53 7.28
C GLU A 68 -3.44 6.51 6.13
N ALA A 69 -3.19 6.99 4.91
CA ALA A 69 -2.98 6.12 3.74
C ALA A 69 -1.72 5.25 3.91
N ILE A 70 -0.63 5.86 4.39
CA ILE A 70 0.63 5.14 4.67
C ILE A 70 0.44 4.08 5.74
N ASP A 71 -0.20 4.41 6.87
CA ASP A 71 -0.44 3.45 7.96
C ASP A 71 -1.25 2.24 7.50
N LYS A 72 -2.27 2.46 6.68
CA LYS A 72 -3.04 1.38 6.04
C LYS A 72 -2.12 0.49 5.20
N SER A 73 -1.34 1.08 4.31
CA SER A 73 -0.44 0.36 3.41
C SER A 73 0.68 -0.38 4.17
N VAL A 74 1.21 0.20 5.24
CA VAL A 74 2.15 -0.48 6.16
C VAL A 74 1.49 -1.72 6.78
N GLY A 75 0.22 -1.62 7.19
CA GLY A 75 -0.55 -2.75 7.70
C GLY A 75 -0.67 -3.88 6.66
N GLU A 76 -0.90 -3.55 5.40
CA GLU A 76 -0.98 -4.50 4.29
C GLU A 76 0.37 -5.19 4.03
N VAL A 77 1.47 -4.44 4.00
CA VAL A 77 2.83 -5.01 3.87
C VAL A 77 3.15 -5.94 5.03
N LYS A 78 2.87 -5.52 6.28
CA LYS A 78 3.07 -6.36 7.47
C LYS A 78 2.26 -7.65 7.44
N SER A 79 1.05 -7.61 6.91
CA SER A 79 0.20 -8.79 6.75
C SER A 79 0.71 -9.76 5.69
N ALA A 80 1.35 -9.25 4.64
CA ALA A 80 1.97 -10.04 3.59
C ALA A 80 3.34 -10.61 4.00
N ALA A 81 4.11 -9.89 4.81
CA ALA A 81 5.48 -10.20 5.19
C ALA A 81 5.73 -11.65 5.66
N PRO A 82 4.84 -12.31 6.46
CA PRO A 82 5.04 -13.70 6.86
C PRO A 82 5.07 -14.71 5.71
N LYS A 83 4.50 -14.36 4.57
CA LYS A 83 4.38 -15.20 3.37
C LYS A 83 5.38 -14.84 2.27
N LEU A 84 6.16 -13.78 2.47
CA LEU A 84 7.22 -13.40 1.55
C LEU A 84 8.43 -14.34 1.70
N PRO A 85 9.23 -14.52 0.62
CA PRO A 85 10.51 -15.22 0.72
C PRO A 85 11.34 -14.65 1.87
N ALA A 86 11.98 -15.51 2.62
CA ALA A 86 12.63 -15.20 3.90
C ALA A 86 13.89 -14.34 3.77
N ALA A 87 13.79 -13.17 3.18
CA ALA A 87 14.82 -12.17 3.34
C ALA A 87 14.54 -11.40 4.63
N ASN A 88 15.32 -11.68 5.67
CA ASN A 88 15.51 -10.85 6.87
C ASN A 88 14.27 -10.24 7.51
N LYS A 89 13.35 -11.08 7.97
CA LYS A 89 12.14 -10.61 8.71
C LYS A 89 12.46 -9.64 9.84
N GLU A 90 13.52 -9.90 10.59
CA GLU A 90 13.92 -9.05 11.72
C GLU A 90 14.36 -7.66 11.24
N GLU A 91 15.17 -7.61 10.18
CA GLU A 91 15.62 -6.35 9.59
C GLU A 91 14.43 -5.56 9.00
N PHE A 92 13.51 -6.25 8.34
CA PHE A 92 12.28 -5.67 7.83
C PHE A 92 11.40 -5.09 8.94
N ASP A 93 11.19 -5.83 10.04
CA ASP A 93 10.40 -5.36 11.19
C ASP A 93 11.02 -4.14 11.85
N VAL A 94 12.36 -4.14 12.05
CA VAL A 94 13.10 -2.99 12.60
C VAL A 94 13.00 -1.79 11.67
N ALA A 95 13.22 -1.99 10.37
CA ALA A 95 13.17 -0.91 9.39
C ALA A 95 11.74 -0.32 9.26
N THR A 96 10.71 -1.17 9.30
CA THR A 96 9.30 -0.74 9.28
C THR A 96 8.93 0.05 10.53
N ARG A 97 9.40 -0.35 11.71
CA ARG A 97 9.20 0.43 12.95
C ARG A 97 9.90 1.79 12.87
N THR A 98 11.12 1.82 12.35
CA THR A 98 11.85 3.08 12.16
C THR A 98 11.08 4.01 11.23
N PHE A 99 10.55 3.50 10.10
CA PHE A 99 9.72 4.26 9.19
C PHE A 99 8.47 4.82 9.87
N GLN A 100 7.77 4.03 10.67
CA GLN A 100 6.60 4.49 11.43
C GLN A 100 6.94 5.58 12.46
N LEU A 101 8.11 5.48 13.10
CA LEU A 101 8.59 6.52 14.03
C LEU A 101 8.91 7.84 13.30
N GLU A 102 9.55 7.78 12.13
CA GLU A 102 9.82 8.98 11.33
C GLU A 102 8.53 9.62 10.81
N LEU A 103 7.53 8.81 10.43
CA LEU A 103 6.20 9.29 10.05
C LEU A 103 5.52 10.02 11.23
N ALA A 104 5.52 9.41 12.41
CA ALA A 104 4.97 10.03 13.62
C ALA A 104 5.70 11.32 13.99
N SER A 105 7.02 11.37 13.82
CA SER A 105 7.83 12.58 14.03
C SER A 105 7.45 13.69 13.06
N LEU A 106 7.26 13.39 11.78
CA LEU A 106 6.81 14.34 10.77
C LEU A 106 5.43 14.92 11.13
N ILE A 107 4.48 14.08 11.53
CA ILE A 107 3.14 14.49 11.95
C ILE A 107 3.25 15.44 13.15
N ALA A 108 3.99 15.04 14.18
CA ALA A 108 4.15 15.83 15.41
C ALA A 108 4.77 17.21 15.14
N THR A 109 5.84 17.25 14.35
CA THR A 109 6.51 18.50 13.96
C THR A 109 5.57 19.41 13.19
N THR A 110 4.85 18.86 12.20
CA THR A 110 3.92 19.61 11.36
C THR A 110 2.73 20.15 12.17
N VAL A 111 2.12 19.32 13.01
CA VAL A 111 0.97 19.72 13.84
C VAL A 111 1.39 20.78 14.86
N LYS A 112 2.49 20.57 15.57
CA LYS A 112 3.02 21.55 16.55
C LYS A 112 3.25 22.92 15.90
N SER A 113 3.81 22.95 14.71
CA SER A 113 4.10 24.21 14.00
C SER A 113 2.83 24.89 13.50
N SER A 114 1.80 24.13 13.13
CA SER A 114 0.53 24.66 12.60
C SER A 114 -0.37 25.30 13.67
N THR A 115 -0.23 24.89 14.93
CA THR A 115 -1.08 25.43 16.02
C THR A 115 -0.75 26.86 16.41
N SER A 116 0.42 27.38 15.99
CA SER A 116 0.90 28.69 16.42
C SER A 116 0.59 29.80 15.42
N SER A 117 0.90 29.64 14.15
CA SER A 117 0.57 30.55 13.04
C SER A 117 1.15 30.04 11.72
N GLU A 118 0.75 30.64 10.59
CA GLU A 118 1.39 30.37 9.29
C GLU A 118 2.88 30.77 9.28
N ALA A 119 3.23 31.83 10.01
CA ALA A 119 4.63 32.24 10.18
C ALA A 119 5.44 31.20 10.94
N ALA A 120 4.87 30.56 11.95
CA ALA A 120 5.51 29.46 12.68
C ALA A 120 5.71 28.23 11.79
N LEU A 121 4.73 27.91 10.93
CA LEU A 121 4.84 26.83 9.96
C LEU A 121 5.99 27.11 8.96
N LYS A 122 6.09 28.31 8.45
CA LYS A 122 7.23 28.74 7.61
C LYS A 122 8.58 28.67 8.34
N SER A 123 8.62 29.05 9.60
CA SER A 123 9.85 28.95 10.40
C SER A 123 10.28 27.50 10.65
N ALA A 124 9.31 26.57 10.70
CA ALA A 124 9.55 25.13 10.86
C ALA A 124 9.84 24.40 9.52
N GLU A 125 9.78 25.09 8.39
CA GLU A 125 10.00 24.49 7.07
C GLU A 125 11.30 23.66 6.98
N PRO A 126 12.47 24.13 7.46
CA PRO A 126 13.70 23.35 7.42
C PRO A 126 13.61 22.05 8.22
N GLU A 127 12.94 22.09 9.38
CA GLU A 127 12.75 20.92 10.25
C GLU A 127 11.77 19.91 9.61
N ILE A 128 10.70 20.39 9.00
CA ILE A 128 9.75 19.56 8.25
C ILE A 128 10.44 18.89 7.06
N LYS A 129 11.23 19.62 6.29
CA LYS A 129 12.02 19.06 5.17
C LYS A 129 13.03 18.03 5.64
N ALA A 130 13.70 18.26 6.76
CA ALA A 130 14.61 17.28 7.34
C ALA A 130 13.87 16.00 7.77
N SER A 131 12.66 16.13 8.34
CA SER A 131 11.81 14.99 8.69
C SER A 131 11.32 14.22 7.47
N LEU A 132 10.96 14.90 6.37
CA LEU A 132 10.61 14.26 5.09
C LEU A 132 11.78 13.47 4.52
N SER A 133 12.99 14.04 4.50
CA SER A 133 14.20 13.33 4.02
C SER A 133 14.50 12.08 4.85
N LYS A 134 14.30 12.14 6.18
CA LYS A 134 14.45 10.96 7.05
C LYS A 134 13.38 9.91 6.76
N LEU A 135 12.14 10.34 6.53
CA LEU A 135 11.04 9.46 6.16
C LEU A 135 11.34 8.74 4.84
N GLU A 136 11.82 9.45 3.81
CA GLU A 136 12.24 8.86 2.53
C GLU A 136 13.37 7.85 2.72
N ALA A 137 14.40 8.20 3.48
CA ALA A 137 15.52 7.30 3.74
C ALA A 137 15.07 6.03 4.49
N SER A 138 14.18 6.17 5.47
CA SER A 138 13.63 5.03 6.20
C SER A 138 12.68 4.18 5.34
N TYR A 139 11.92 4.80 4.41
CA TYR A 139 11.15 4.09 3.40
C TYR A 139 12.06 3.19 2.54
N LYS A 140 13.12 3.76 1.96
CA LYS A 140 14.07 3.00 1.14
C LYS A 140 14.63 1.80 1.90
N LYS A 141 15.07 2.03 3.13
CA LYS A 141 15.61 0.97 3.98
C LYS A 141 14.57 -0.12 4.29
N ALA A 142 13.30 0.24 4.51
CA ALA A 142 12.27 -0.72 4.88
C ALA A 142 11.75 -1.54 3.70
N TYR A 143 11.62 -0.93 2.51
CA TYR A 143 10.78 -1.49 1.45
C TYR A 143 11.46 -1.73 0.12
N GLU A 144 12.57 -1.05 -0.21
CA GLU A 144 13.26 -1.29 -1.48
C GLU A 144 13.85 -2.71 -1.57
N GLY A 145 14.16 -3.33 -0.44
CA GLY A 145 14.63 -4.72 -0.37
C GLY A 145 13.57 -5.79 -0.67
N LEU A 146 12.30 -5.42 -0.81
CA LEU A 146 11.22 -6.38 -1.11
C LEU A 146 11.22 -6.87 -2.57
N GLY A 147 12.08 -6.31 -3.43
CA GLY A 147 12.17 -6.73 -4.83
C GLY A 147 10.96 -6.35 -5.68
N CYS A 148 10.25 -5.30 -5.29
CA CYS A 148 9.14 -4.72 -6.05
C CYS A 148 9.70 -3.90 -7.23
N SER A 149 9.72 -4.47 -8.42
CA SER A 149 10.12 -3.83 -9.69
C SER A 149 8.89 -3.43 -10.50
#